data_0bd6934974180f9f843dbecf33c7afcc
#
_entry.id   0bd6934974180f9f843dbecf33c7afcc
#
_cell.length_a   1.000
_cell.length_b   1.000
_cell.length_c   1.000
_cell.angle_alpha   90.00
_cell.angle_beta   90.00
_cell.angle_gamma   90.00
#
_symmetry.space_group_name_H-M   'P 1'
#
loop_
_entity.id
_entity.type
_entity.pdbx_description
1 polymer ?
#
loop_
_entity_poly.entity_id
_entity_poly.type
_entity_poly.pdbx_seq_one_letter_code
_entity_poly.pdbx_strand_id
1 'polypeptide(L)'
;MGIIYNEKAKTFTLHTQNTTYQMQIDAYGFLLHLYYGRKTDGVMDYLLTYADRGFSGNPHDTGNDRTYSLDVLPQEFPCRLTGDFRSPVLDLVNADGSFGCDLRYQGYEICDGKYNFKGLPAVYAAEEEAQTLIIYMKDQVTGLQVELLYGVLPEY
;
A
#
# COMPACT_ATOMS: atom_id res chain seq x y z
N MET A 1 -8.73 7.67 17.69
CA MET A 1 -8.84 6.59 16.72
C MET A 1 -9.21 7.21 15.39
N GLY A 2 -8.69 6.72 14.32
CA GLY A 2 -9.10 7.20 13.00
C GLY A 2 -8.03 7.01 11.92
N ILE A 3 -8.45 7.39 10.72
CA ILE A 3 -7.61 7.36 9.52
C ILE A 3 -7.28 8.80 9.15
N ILE A 4 -6.00 9.06 8.94
CA ILE A 4 -5.48 10.39 8.60
C ILE A 4 -4.67 10.28 7.32
N TYR A 5 -4.93 11.15 6.35
CA TYR A 5 -4.06 11.34 5.20
C TYR A 5 -3.31 12.66 5.31
N ASN A 6 -1.99 12.58 5.23
CA ASN A 6 -1.11 13.76 5.18
C ASN A 6 -0.71 14.02 3.72
N GLU A 7 -1.30 15.05 3.12
CA GLU A 7 -1.04 15.40 1.71
C GLU A 7 0.42 15.76 1.43
N LYS A 8 1.08 16.43 2.36
CA LYS A 8 2.47 16.87 2.18
C LYS A 8 3.44 15.69 2.19
N ALA A 9 3.25 14.76 3.12
CA ALA A 9 4.07 13.56 3.23
C ALA A 9 3.55 12.40 2.37
N LYS A 10 2.37 12.54 1.77
CA LYS A 10 1.64 11.47 1.05
C LYS A 10 1.51 10.19 1.88
N THR A 11 1.21 10.34 3.17
CA THR A 11 1.21 9.25 4.14
C THR A 11 -0.19 9.00 4.67
N PHE A 12 -0.61 7.74 4.66
CA PHE A 12 -1.78 7.26 5.38
C PHE A 12 -1.36 6.79 6.76
N THR A 13 -2.06 7.24 7.78
CA THR A 13 -1.86 6.82 9.18
C THR A 13 -3.18 6.30 9.72
N LEU A 14 -3.18 5.02 10.12
CA LEU A 14 -4.33 4.33 10.69
C LEU A 14 -4.05 4.12 12.18
N HIS A 15 -4.88 4.71 13.03
CA HIS A 15 -4.76 4.62 14.48
C HIS A 15 -5.88 3.78 15.08
N THR A 16 -5.51 2.73 15.80
CA THR A 16 -6.39 2.14 16.81
C THR A 16 -6.19 2.86 18.16
N GLN A 17 -6.70 2.30 19.24
CA GLN A 17 -6.43 2.82 20.58
C GLN A 17 -4.95 2.73 20.94
N ASN A 18 -4.28 1.63 20.56
CA ASN A 18 -2.95 1.26 21.03
C ASN A 18 -1.90 1.14 19.93
N THR A 19 -2.31 1.10 18.67
CA THR A 19 -1.41 0.85 17.53
C THR A 19 -1.51 1.91 16.46
N THR A 20 -0.45 1.99 15.66
CA THR A 20 -0.37 2.80 14.45
C THR A 20 0.10 1.92 13.31
N TYR A 21 -0.60 2.02 12.17
CA TYR A 21 -0.18 1.48 10.88
C TYR A 21 0.05 2.63 9.91
N GLN A 22 1.19 2.66 9.23
CA GLN A 22 1.51 3.73 8.28
C GLN A 22 1.95 3.20 6.94
N MET A 23 1.48 3.87 5.89
CA MET A 23 1.85 3.63 4.50
C MET A 23 2.15 4.98 3.84
N GLN A 24 2.99 4.96 2.81
CA GLN A 24 3.33 6.15 2.03
C GLN A 24 3.21 5.87 0.54
N ILE A 25 2.71 6.86 -0.18
CA ILE A 25 2.78 6.88 -1.65
C ILE A 25 4.11 7.53 -2.01
N ASP A 26 4.99 6.81 -2.70
CA ASP A 26 6.27 7.33 -3.12
C ASP A 26 6.18 8.26 -4.34
N ALA A 27 7.34 8.74 -4.80
CA ALA A 27 7.41 9.66 -5.93
C ALA A 27 6.92 9.06 -7.25
N TYR A 28 6.91 7.73 -7.37
CA TYR A 28 6.53 7.01 -8.58
C TYR A 28 5.13 6.38 -8.49
N GLY A 29 4.42 6.61 -7.38
CA GLY A 29 3.06 6.10 -7.16
C GLY A 29 2.98 4.68 -6.61
N PHE A 30 4.08 4.13 -6.12
CA PHE A 30 4.04 2.88 -5.37
C PHE A 30 3.59 3.12 -3.94
N LEU A 31 2.81 2.19 -3.41
CA LEU A 31 2.40 2.21 -2.01
C LEU A 31 3.41 1.41 -1.18
N LEU A 32 4.09 2.08 -0.27
CA LEU A 32 5.11 1.52 0.59
C LEU A 32 4.62 1.41 2.03
N HIS A 33 4.90 0.29 2.68
CA HIS A 33 4.71 0.12 4.11
C HIS A 33 5.78 0.91 4.89
N LEU A 34 5.37 1.69 5.88
CA LEU A 34 6.30 2.41 6.73
C LEU A 34 6.45 1.77 8.11
N TYR A 35 5.34 1.53 8.77
CA TYR A 35 5.34 1.15 10.18
C TYR A 35 4.08 0.41 10.59
N TYR A 36 4.26 -0.57 11.46
CA TYR A 36 3.21 -1.15 12.28
C TYR A 36 3.72 -1.41 13.70
N GLY A 37 3.08 -0.85 14.69
CA GLY A 37 3.51 -1.03 16.07
C GLY A 37 2.71 -0.19 17.08
N ARG A 38 3.35 0.11 18.21
CA ARG A 38 2.73 0.95 19.25
C ARG A 38 2.32 2.30 18.68
N LYS A 39 1.25 2.85 19.24
CA LYS A 39 0.73 4.16 18.82
C LYS A 39 1.81 5.24 18.83
N THR A 40 1.91 5.96 17.74
CA THR A 40 2.83 7.08 17.54
C THR A 40 2.17 8.15 16.68
N ASP A 41 2.48 9.41 16.93
CA ASP A 41 1.98 10.56 16.16
C ASP A 41 3.00 11.02 15.10
N GLY A 42 4.19 10.42 15.09
CA GLY A 42 5.25 10.75 14.10
C GLY A 42 5.06 10.05 12.76
N VAL A 43 5.53 10.70 11.68
CA VAL A 43 5.66 10.06 10.38
C VAL A 43 6.95 9.25 10.36
N MET A 44 6.87 7.99 9.95
CA MET A 44 7.97 7.02 9.99
C MET A 44 8.67 6.84 8.62
N ASP A 45 8.60 7.82 7.75
CA ASP A 45 9.22 7.81 6.41
C ASP A 45 10.75 7.64 6.46
N TYR A 46 11.39 8.04 7.54
CA TYR A 46 12.83 7.84 7.77
C TYR A 46 13.23 6.35 7.87
N LEU A 47 12.27 5.44 8.01
CA LEU A 47 12.53 3.99 7.99
C LEU A 47 12.76 3.45 6.58
N LEU A 48 12.36 4.19 5.54
CA LEU A 48 12.68 3.85 4.16
C LEU A 48 14.18 4.09 3.91
N THR A 49 14.86 3.07 3.43
CA THR A 49 16.28 3.17 3.10
C THR A 49 16.50 3.01 1.61
N TYR A 50 17.22 3.96 1.05
CA TYR A 50 17.62 3.97 -0.34
C TYR A 50 19.14 3.80 -0.41
N ALA A 51 19.60 2.70 -1.02
CA ALA A 51 21.01 2.41 -1.11
C ALA A 51 21.36 1.82 -2.49
N ASP A 52 22.50 2.19 -3.05
CA ASP A 52 23.00 1.58 -4.28
C ASP A 52 23.20 0.07 -4.04
N ARG A 53 22.41 -0.74 -4.74
CA ARG A 53 22.41 -2.20 -4.67
C ARG A 53 23.22 -2.84 -5.78
N GLY A 54 23.93 -2.04 -6.57
CA GLY A 54 24.64 -2.51 -7.74
C GLY A 54 23.68 -2.83 -8.88
N PHE A 55 23.61 -4.07 -9.32
CA PHE A 55 22.67 -4.49 -10.35
C PHE A 55 21.33 -4.87 -9.72
N SER A 56 20.29 -4.08 -10.01
CA SER A 56 18.91 -4.40 -9.64
C SER A 56 17.97 -3.97 -10.76
N GLY A 57 16.86 -4.69 -10.93
CA GLY A 57 15.79 -4.28 -11.82
C GLY A 57 15.05 -3.09 -11.19
N ASN A 58 15.03 -1.96 -11.90
CA ASN A 58 14.33 -0.76 -11.46
C ASN A 58 13.19 -0.45 -12.42
N PRO A 59 12.08 0.16 -11.94
CA PRO A 59 11.07 0.70 -12.84
C PRO A 59 11.68 1.72 -13.81
N HIS A 60 11.17 1.77 -15.04
CA HIS A 60 11.65 2.70 -16.07
C HIS A 60 11.65 4.17 -15.61
N ASP A 61 10.67 4.54 -14.78
CA ASP A 61 10.48 5.90 -14.28
C ASP A 61 11.62 6.41 -13.41
N THR A 62 12.40 5.50 -12.80
CA THR A 62 13.53 5.86 -11.93
C THR A 62 14.78 6.24 -12.71
N GLY A 63 14.77 6.03 -14.03
CA GLY A 63 15.89 6.38 -14.91
C GLY A 63 17.20 5.70 -14.49
N ASN A 64 18.21 6.51 -14.18
CA ASN A 64 19.54 6.04 -13.78
C ASN A 64 19.74 6.00 -12.25
N ASP A 65 18.68 6.16 -11.46
CA ASP A 65 18.80 6.11 -10.01
C ASP A 65 19.02 4.67 -9.52
N ARG A 66 20.27 4.34 -9.21
CA ARG A 66 20.68 3.03 -8.72
C ARG A 66 20.33 2.80 -7.24
N THR A 67 19.87 3.83 -6.55
CA THR A 67 19.46 3.70 -5.14
C THR A 67 18.00 3.28 -5.00
N TYR A 68 17.20 3.44 -6.06
CA TYR A 68 15.80 3.01 -6.05
C TYR A 68 15.67 1.57 -6.53
N SER A 69 15.10 0.72 -5.70
CA SER A 69 14.81 -0.67 -6.07
C SER A 69 13.62 -1.20 -5.29
N LEU A 70 12.60 -1.67 -6.01
CA LEU A 70 11.43 -2.29 -5.39
C LEU A 70 11.75 -3.62 -4.71
N ASP A 71 12.87 -4.26 -5.07
CA ASP A 71 13.33 -5.49 -4.42
C ASP A 71 13.70 -5.30 -2.94
N VAL A 72 14.03 -4.06 -2.54
CA VAL A 72 14.40 -3.73 -1.16
C VAL A 72 13.40 -2.82 -0.46
N LEU A 73 12.64 -2.04 -1.20
CA LEU A 73 11.60 -1.19 -0.64
C LEU A 73 10.42 -2.04 -0.12
N PRO A 74 9.86 -1.71 1.03
CA PRO A 74 8.77 -2.46 1.64
C PRO A 74 7.43 -2.13 0.94
N GLN A 75 7.21 -2.72 -0.24
CA GLN A 75 5.93 -2.54 -0.92
C GLN A 75 4.77 -3.09 -0.06
N GLU A 76 3.69 -2.34 0.02
CA GLU A 76 2.47 -2.76 0.72
C GLU A 76 1.75 -3.87 -0.05
N PHE A 77 1.75 -3.79 -1.37
CA PHE A 77 1.08 -4.77 -2.24
C PHE A 77 1.97 -5.12 -3.44
N PRO A 78 3.02 -5.96 -3.24
CA PRO A 78 3.97 -6.30 -4.29
C PRO A 78 3.35 -7.15 -5.38
N CYS A 79 3.66 -6.82 -6.64
CA CYS A 79 3.27 -7.54 -7.85
C CYS A 79 4.50 -8.10 -8.57
N ARG A 80 4.27 -9.04 -9.53
CA ARG A 80 5.34 -9.59 -10.35
C ARG A 80 5.88 -8.59 -11.38
N LEU A 81 7.16 -8.73 -11.70
CA LEU A 81 7.85 -8.08 -12.82
C LEU A 81 7.99 -6.57 -12.71
N THR A 82 7.91 -6.02 -11.51
CA THR A 82 8.21 -4.60 -11.23
C THR A 82 9.65 -4.37 -10.74
N GLY A 83 10.51 -5.40 -10.80
CA GLY A 83 11.85 -5.38 -10.21
C GLY A 83 11.91 -5.90 -8.78
N ASP A 84 10.78 -6.30 -8.22
CA ASP A 84 10.70 -7.04 -6.95
C ASP A 84 10.72 -8.55 -7.24
N PHE A 85 11.72 -9.24 -6.70
CA PHE A 85 11.91 -10.69 -6.87
C PHE A 85 11.39 -11.52 -5.69
N ARG A 86 10.80 -10.87 -4.68
CA ARG A 86 10.13 -11.54 -3.57
C ARG A 86 8.80 -12.15 -4.03
N SER A 87 8.20 -12.98 -3.17
CA SER A 87 6.88 -13.55 -3.46
C SER A 87 5.84 -12.44 -3.59
N PRO A 88 5.11 -12.35 -4.71
CA PRO A 88 4.07 -11.35 -4.88
C PRO A 88 2.84 -11.67 -4.03
N VAL A 89 2.09 -10.64 -3.65
CA VAL A 89 0.75 -10.80 -3.06
C VAL A 89 -0.28 -11.16 -4.12
N LEU A 90 -0.12 -10.56 -5.31
CA LEU A 90 -0.97 -10.84 -6.46
C LEU A 90 -0.16 -11.55 -7.55
N ASP A 91 -0.59 -12.76 -7.90
CA ASP A 91 -0.08 -13.53 -9.01
C ASP A 91 -1.20 -13.74 -10.02
N LEU A 92 -1.00 -13.30 -11.24
CA LEU A 92 -2.03 -13.32 -12.29
C LEU A 92 -1.46 -13.66 -13.66
N VAL A 93 -2.34 -14.06 -14.53
CA VAL A 93 -2.07 -14.21 -15.97
C VAL A 93 -2.99 -13.26 -16.73
N ASN A 94 -2.42 -12.32 -17.46
CA ASN A 94 -3.18 -11.39 -18.30
C ASN A 94 -3.79 -12.11 -19.50
N ALA A 95 -4.74 -11.46 -20.16
CA ALA A 95 -5.43 -12.05 -21.34
C ALA A 95 -4.48 -12.39 -22.51
N ASP A 96 -3.36 -11.72 -22.60
CA ASP A 96 -2.30 -11.97 -23.59
C ASP A 96 -1.29 -13.04 -23.17
N GLY A 97 -1.48 -13.67 -22.00
CA GLY A 97 -0.58 -14.67 -21.43
C GLY A 97 0.62 -14.10 -20.66
N SER A 98 0.77 -12.78 -20.55
CA SER A 98 1.81 -12.16 -19.73
C SER A 98 1.50 -12.25 -18.24
N PHE A 99 2.53 -12.10 -17.38
CA PHE A 99 2.42 -12.16 -15.93
C PHE A 99 2.71 -10.82 -15.26
N GLY A 100 3.01 -9.78 -16.03
CA GLY A 100 3.38 -8.47 -15.51
C GLY A 100 2.18 -7.74 -14.91
N CYS A 101 2.42 -7.05 -13.81
CA CYS A 101 1.43 -6.20 -13.15
C CYS A 101 2.16 -5.04 -12.47
N ASP A 102 1.90 -3.81 -12.92
CA ASP A 102 2.49 -2.57 -12.39
C ASP A 102 1.41 -1.68 -11.80
N LEU A 103 1.01 -1.99 -10.55
CA LEU A 103 -0.02 -1.23 -9.84
C LEU A 103 0.53 0.08 -9.31
N ARG A 104 -0.12 1.18 -9.71
CA ARG A 104 0.19 2.53 -9.24
C ARG A 104 -1.02 3.14 -8.57
N TYR A 105 -0.78 3.92 -7.53
CA TYR A 105 -1.80 4.66 -6.80
C TYR A 105 -2.60 5.59 -7.72
N GLN A 106 -3.93 5.60 -7.54
CA GLN A 106 -4.85 6.47 -8.29
C GLN A 106 -5.63 7.42 -7.39
N GLY A 107 -5.94 7.00 -6.18
CA GLY A 107 -6.76 7.77 -5.25
C GLY A 107 -7.12 6.97 -4.01
N TYR A 108 -7.87 7.59 -3.12
CA TYR A 108 -8.38 6.95 -1.91
C TYR A 108 -9.74 7.50 -1.50
N GLU A 109 -10.42 6.75 -0.65
CA GLU A 109 -11.61 7.19 0.08
C GLU A 109 -11.49 6.78 1.56
N ILE A 110 -12.09 7.58 2.43
CA ILE A 110 -12.26 7.24 3.86
C ILE A 110 -13.75 7.25 4.14
N CYS A 111 -14.28 6.12 4.59
CA CYS A 111 -15.68 5.91 4.87
C CYS A 111 -15.88 5.57 6.35
N ASP A 112 -17.00 5.99 6.92
CA ASP A 112 -17.43 5.52 8.22
C ASP A 112 -17.95 4.07 8.10
N GLY A 113 -17.77 3.31 9.19
CA GLY A 113 -18.12 1.92 9.22
C GLY A 113 -17.05 0.98 8.64
N LYS A 114 -17.29 -0.30 8.82
CA LYS A 114 -16.41 -1.38 8.32
C LYS A 114 -16.99 -1.99 7.06
N TYR A 115 -16.17 -2.03 6.01
CA TYR A 115 -16.53 -2.75 4.79
C TYR A 115 -16.57 -4.27 5.01
N ASN A 116 -17.56 -4.95 4.44
CA ASN A 116 -17.73 -6.39 4.51
C ASN A 116 -17.92 -6.97 3.11
N PHE A 117 -17.15 -8.02 2.79
CA PHE A 117 -17.33 -8.75 1.55
C PHE A 117 -18.52 -9.72 1.69
N LYS A 118 -19.43 -9.66 0.73
CA LYS A 118 -20.59 -10.56 0.71
C LYS A 118 -20.16 -12.03 0.65
N GLY A 119 -20.62 -12.83 1.62
CA GLY A 119 -20.33 -14.26 1.67
C GLY A 119 -18.99 -14.65 2.31
N LEU A 120 -18.23 -13.67 2.81
CA LEU A 120 -17.02 -13.94 3.58
C LEU A 120 -17.22 -13.63 5.06
N PRO A 121 -16.53 -14.35 5.96
CA PRO A 121 -16.50 -14.00 7.37
C PRO A 121 -15.98 -12.59 7.59
N ALA A 122 -16.57 -11.86 8.53
CA ALA A 122 -16.16 -10.52 8.89
C ALA A 122 -16.22 -10.31 10.40
N VAL A 123 -15.32 -9.48 10.91
CA VAL A 123 -15.41 -8.98 12.28
C VAL A 123 -16.60 -8.04 12.36
N TYR A 124 -17.43 -8.19 13.38
CA TYR A 124 -18.53 -7.26 13.65
C TYR A 124 -18.00 -5.96 14.24
N ALA A 125 -18.49 -4.84 13.73
CA ALA A 125 -18.34 -3.52 14.33
C ALA A 125 -19.60 -2.73 14.03
N ALA A 126 -20.05 -1.91 14.99
CA ALA A 126 -21.08 -0.92 14.72
C ALA A 126 -20.52 0.16 13.76
N GLU A 127 -21.40 0.79 12.97
CA GLU A 127 -21.00 1.78 11.96
C GLU A 127 -20.17 2.93 12.56
N GLU A 128 -20.52 3.33 13.78
CA GLU A 128 -19.90 4.44 14.54
C GLU A 128 -18.56 4.06 15.18
N GLU A 129 -18.23 2.75 15.22
CA GLU A 129 -17.04 2.23 15.91
C GLU A 129 -15.88 1.95 14.97
N ALA A 130 -16.06 2.03 13.67
CA ALA A 130 -15.04 1.69 12.69
C ALA A 130 -14.95 2.74 11.59
N GLN A 131 -13.79 2.78 10.92
CA GLN A 131 -13.59 3.48 9.66
C GLN A 131 -12.92 2.55 8.66
N THR A 132 -13.20 2.76 7.39
CA THR A 132 -12.55 2.03 6.30
C THR A 132 -11.79 2.99 5.40
N LEU A 133 -10.50 2.71 5.17
CA LEU A 133 -9.71 3.31 4.10
C LEU A 133 -9.79 2.40 2.88
N ILE A 134 -10.12 2.99 1.74
CA ILE A 134 -10.07 2.34 0.43
C ILE A 134 -8.96 3.02 -0.36
N ILE A 135 -7.98 2.25 -0.84
CA ILE A 135 -6.93 2.75 -1.72
C ILE A 135 -7.11 2.14 -3.10
N TYR A 136 -7.23 2.98 -4.11
CA TYR A 136 -7.38 2.58 -5.50
C TYR A 136 -6.03 2.47 -6.18
N MET A 137 -5.71 1.30 -6.70
CA MET A 137 -4.50 1.01 -7.46
C MET A 137 -4.87 0.60 -8.89
N LYS A 138 -4.06 0.98 -9.87
CA LYS A 138 -4.31 0.63 -11.28
C LYS A 138 -3.00 0.34 -12.01
N ASP A 139 -3.03 -0.70 -12.81
CA ASP A 139 -2.05 -0.94 -13.87
C ASP A 139 -2.48 -0.19 -15.14
N GLN A 140 -1.65 0.72 -15.60
CA GLN A 140 -1.98 1.57 -16.75
C GLN A 140 -1.89 0.83 -18.09
N VAL A 141 -1.17 -0.29 -18.15
CA VAL A 141 -0.98 -1.07 -19.38
C VAL A 141 -2.12 -2.05 -19.55
N THR A 142 -2.41 -2.84 -18.52
CA THR A 142 -3.44 -3.89 -18.59
C THR A 142 -4.84 -3.37 -18.27
N GLY A 143 -4.92 -2.23 -17.59
CA GLY A 143 -6.18 -1.66 -17.09
C GLY A 143 -6.70 -2.34 -15.82
N LEU A 144 -5.96 -3.29 -15.25
CA LEU A 144 -6.32 -3.93 -13.99
C LEU A 144 -6.47 -2.89 -12.88
N GLN A 145 -7.54 -2.99 -12.13
CA GLN A 145 -7.80 -2.17 -10.95
C GLN A 145 -7.86 -3.05 -9.71
N VAL A 146 -7.28 -2.56 -8.62
CA VAL A 146 -7.27 -3.23 -7.32
C VAL A 146 -7.69 -2.21 -6.26
N GLU A 147 -8.62 -2.60 -5.39
CA GLU A 147 -9.03 -1.84 -4.22
C GLU A 147 -8.45 -2.51 -2.98
N LEU A 148 -7.64 -1.77 -2.24
CA LEU A 148 -7.10 -2.20 -0.95
C LEU A 148 -7.95 -1.61 0.17
N LEU A 149 -8.59 -2.48 0.96
CA LEU A 149 -9.52 -2.06 2.01
C LEU A 149 -8.93 -2.33 3.39
N TYR A 150 -8.81 -1.28 4.20
CA TYR A 150 -8.29 -1.34 5.56
C TYR A 150 -9.37 -0.91 6.55
N GLY A 151 -9.89 -1.85 7.31
CA GLY A 151 -10.83 -1.57 8.39
C GLY A 151 -10.08 -1.22 9.69
N VAL A 152 -10.36 -0.07 10.26
CA VAL A 152 -9.79 0.38 11.54
C VAL A 152 -10.85 0.28 12.62
N LEU A 153 -10.58 -0.55 13.64
CA LEU A 153 -11.42 -0.77 14.80
C LEU A 153 -10.75 -0.22 16.08
N PRO A 154 -11.53 0.13 17.13
CA PRO A 154 -10.96 0.80 18.30
C PRO A 154 -9.96 -0.05 19.10
N GLU A 155 -10.21 -1.32 19.24
CA GLU A 155 -9.52 -2.21 20.19
C GLU A 155 -8.51 -3.16 19.56
N TYR A 156 -8.31 -3.09 18.24
CA TYR A 156 -7.47 -4.04 17.51
C TYR A 156 -6.39 -3.32 16.73
#